data_b9e4bf1b689ebb723521e4a75a82da84
#
_entry.id   b9e4bf1b689ebb723521e4a75a82da84
#
_cell.length_a   1.000
_cell.length_b   1.000
_cell.length_c   1.000
_cell.angle_alpha   90.00
_cell.angle_beta   90.00
_cell.angle_gamma   90.00
#
_symmetry.space_group_name_H-M   'P 1'
#
loop_
_entity.id
_entity.type
_entity.pdbx_description
1 polymer ?
#
loop_
_entity_poly.entity_id
_entity_poly.type
_entity_poly.pdbx_seq_one_letter_code
_entity_poly.pdbx_strand_id
1 'polypeptide(L)'
;MNILELSQKRFSARKYSNTPVSEEDLRYILEVTRMAPSAVNKQPWKFVIVKSEEARKKLQECYDREWFKSAPLYIICMREVEKNWIRQEDNKQHGDIDVAIATEHLCLAATERGLGTCWVCNFNVAKLKETFLYSDCEPVAIIPIGHPVDDCPMNEKKRKPLEEIIDIIYSLSTISVVY
;
A
#
# COMPACT_ATOMS: atom_id res chain seq x y z
N MET A 1 15.01 9.84 -11.19
CA MET A 1 14.89 8.35 -11.13
C MET A 1 13.74 7.95 -12.05
N ASN A 2 13.92 6.98 -12.94
CA ASN A 2 12.82 6.47 -13.74
C ASN A 2 11.99 5.44 -12.95
N ILE A 3 10.84 5.01 -13.48
CA ILE A 3 9.92 4.11 -12.75
C ILE A 3 10.53 2.71 -12.48
N LEU A 4 11.38 2.21 -13.38
CA LEU A 4 12.07 0.93 -13.17
C LEU A 4 13.07 1.03 -12.02
N GLU A 5 13.85 2.10 -11.96
CA GLU A 5 14.79 2.38 -10.86
C GLU A 5 14.06 2.52 -9.52
N LEU A 6 12.93 3.24 -9.49
CA LEU A 6 12.08 3.35 -8.30
C LEU A 6 11.55 1.99 -7.85
N SER A 7 11.05 1.19 -8.80
CA SER A 7 10.54 -0.15 -8.53
C SER A 7 11.65 -1.09 -8.00
N GLN A 8 12.88 -0.93 -8.48
CA GLN A 8 14.04 -1.66 -7.99
C GLN A 8 14.45 -1.19 -6.58
N LYS A 9 14.43 0.13 -6.33
CA LYS A 9 14.82 0.73 -5.07
C LYS A 9 13.81 0.51 -3.95
N ARG A 10 12.49 0.57 -4.23
CA ARG A 10 11.44 0.34 -3.23
C ARG A 10 11.60 -1.04 -2.56
N PHE A 11 11.62 -1.06 -1.24
CA PHE A 11 11.63 -2.30 -0.44
C PHE A 11 10.69 -2.19 0.75
N SER A 12 10.40 -3.31 1.40
CA SER A 12 9.58 -3.35 2.62
C SER A 12 10.45 -3.04 3.83
N ALA A 13 10.53 -1.76 4.18
CA ALA A 13 11.30 -1.29 5.33
C ALA A 13 10.67 -1.78 6.65
N ARG A 14 11.51 -2.29 7.55
CA ARG A 14 11.10 -2.84 8.85
C ARG A 14 11.97 -2.34 10.00
N LYS A 15 12.55 -1.16 9.85
CA LYS A 15 13.25 -0.44 10.91
C LYS A 15 13.37 1.02 10.51
N TYR A 16 12.85 1.91 11.32
CA TYR A 16 12.77 3.34 11.03
C TYR A 16 13.48 4.15 12.09
N SER A 17 14.06 5.27 11.70
CA SER A 17 14.55 6.28 12.63
C SER A 17 13.39 7.08 13.24
N ASN A 18 13.68 7.80 14.34
CA ASN A 18 12.71 8.70 14.96
C ASN A 18 12.54 10.03 14.19
N THR A 19 13.26 10.21 13.07
CA THR A 19 13.16 11.42 12.26
C THR A 19 11.74 11.56 11.69
N PRO A 20 11.05 12.66 11.96
CA PRO A 20 9.71 12.87 11.41
C PRO A 20 9.71 12.91 9.88
N VAL A 21 8.63 12.44 9.27
CA VAL A 21 8.35 12.68 7.85
C VAL A 21 7.93 14.14 7.71
N SER A 22 8.55 14.88 6.78
CA SER A 22 8.23 16.29 6.56
C SER A 22 6.81 16.47 5.99
N GLU A 23 6.19 17.60 6.25
CA GLU A 23 4.88 17.93 5.67
C GLU A 23 4.96 18.06 4.15
N GLU A 24 6.10 18.52 3.62
CA GLU A 24 6.35 18.61 2.20
C GLU A 24 6.37 17.22 1.55
N ASP A 25 7.13 16.28 2.12
CA ASP A 25 7.19 14.91 1.61
C ASP A 25 5.83 14.20 1.72
N LEU A 26 5.15 14.35 2.85
CA LEU A 26 3.82 13.79 3.02
C LEU A 26 2.84 14.34 1.98
N ARG A 27 2.84 15.65 1.74
CA ARG A 27 2.00 16.28 0.73
C ARG A 27 2.31 15.78 -0.66
N TYR A 28 3.58 15.68 -1.02
CA TYR A 28 4.03 15.13 -2.29
C TYR A 28 3.53 13.70 -2.49
N ILE A 29 3.73 12.83 -1.49
CA ILE A 29 3.28 11.44 -1.52
C ILE A 29 1.77 11.36 -1.76
N LEU A 30 0.98 12.15 -1.03
CA LEU A 30 -0.47 12.16 -1.15
C LEU A 30 -0.96 12.69 -2.51
N GLU A 31 -0.27 13.69 -3.09
CA GLU A 31 -0.58 14.17 -4.45
C GLU A 31 -0.32 13.10 -5.51
N VAL A 32 0.81 12.38 -5.43
CA VAL A 32 1.08 11.26 -6.33
C VAL A 32 0.06 10.14 -6.15
N THR A 33 -0.31 9.82 -4.90
CA THR A 33 -1.34 8.83 -4.57
C THR A 33 -2.68 9.17 -5.22
N ARG A 34 -3.08 10.44 -5.14
CA ARG A 34 -4.32 10.97 -5.72
C ARG A 34 -4.40 10.84 -7.24
N MET A 35 -3.26 10.78 -7.94
CA MET A 35 -3.20 10.64 -9.40
C MET A 35 -3.42 9.20 -9.89
N ALA A 36 -3.59 8.25 -8.99
CA ALA A 36 -3.85 6.86 -9.36
C ALA A 36 -5.16 6.71 -10.14
N PRO A 37 -5.22 5.81 -11.14
CA PRO A 37 -6.48 5.47 -11.82
C PRO A 37 -7.36 4.58 -10.93
N SER A 38 -8.66 4.58 -11.23
CA SER A 38 -9.62 3.67 -10.60
C SER A 38 -10.68 3.21 -11.59
N ALA A 39 -11.38 2.13 -11.30
CA ALA A 39 -12.46 1.60 -12.13
C ALA A 39 -13.53 2.68 -12.34
N VAL A 40 -13.80 3.02 -13.61
CA VAL A 40 -14.70 4.10 -14.07
C VAL A 40 -14.53 5.42 -13.30
N ASN A 41 -13.31 5.69 -12.85
CA ASN A 41 -12.92 6.89 -12.08
C ASN A 41 -13.72 7.08 -10.76
N LYS A 42 -14.12 5.99 -10.11
CA LYS A 42 -14.87 6.07 -8.85
C LYS A 42 -14.05 6.53 -7.66
N GLN A 43 -12.74 6.34 -7.68
CA GLN A 43 -11.81 6.75 -6.63
C GLN A 43 -12.29 6.32 -5.22
N PRO A 44 -12.54 5.01 -5.00
CA PRO A 44 -13.20 4.51 -3.80
C PRO A 44 -12.23 4.36 -2.62
N TRP A 45 -11.35 5.33 -2.43
CA TRP A 45 -10.31 5.27 -1.40
C TRP A 45 -10.40 6.41 -0.41
N LYS A 46 -10.03 6.11 0.81
CA LYS A 46 -9.76 7.08 1.87
C LYS A 46 -8.42 6.73 2.52
N PHE A 47 -7.55 7.72 2.64
CA PHE A 47 -6.26 7.58 3.31
C PHE A 47 -6.29 8.30 4.64
N VAL A 48 -6.16 7.56 5.73
CA VAL A 48 -6.20 8.10 7.09
C VAL A 48 -4.77 8.25 7.60
N ILE A 49 -4.35 9.50 7.84
CA ILE A 49 -3.01 9.84 8.28
C ILE A 49 -2.94 9.80 9.80
N VAL A 50 -2.14 8.90 10.35
CA VAL A 50 -1.98 8.69 11.79
C VAL A 50 -0.65 9.28 12.26
N LYS A 51 -0.69 10.50 12.84
CA LYS A 51 0.48 11.29 13.24
C LYS A 51 0.69 11.37 14.75
N SER A 52 -0.39 11.60 15.51
CA SER A 52 -0.26 11.83 16.96
C SER A 52 0.26 10.57 17.65
N GLU A 53 1.02 10.75 18.70
CA GLU A 53 1.58 9.65 19.48
C GLU A 53 0.48 8.74 20.05
N GLU A 54 -0.61 9.33 20.52
CA GLU A 54 -1.77 8.59 21.03
C GLU A 54 -2.39 7.70 19.95
N ALA A 55 -2.69 8.27 18.77
CA ALA A 55 -3.30 7.53 17.66
C ALA A 55 -2.35 6.43 17.14
N ARG A 56 -1.04 6.70 17.10
CA ARG A 56 -0.04 5.69 16.72
C ARG A 56 -0.01 4.53 17.70
N LYS A 57 -0.02 4.78 19.00
CA LYS A 57 -0.07 3.73 20.04
C LYS A 57 -1.30 2.85 19.87
N LYS A 58 -2.48 3.46 19.67
CA LYS A 58 -3.72 2.71 19.41
C LYS A 58 -3.66 1.87 18.13
N LEU A 59 -3.08 2.41 17.04
CA LEU A 59 -2.91 1.66 15.81
C LEU A 59 -1.94 0.49 15.97
N GLN A 60 -0.86 0.67 16.72
CA GLN A 60 0.15 -0.36 17.00
C GLN A 60 -0.43 -1.57 17.74
N GLU A 61 -1.51 -1.39 18.49
CA GLU A 61 -2.23 -2.50 19.12
C GLU A 61 -2.98 -3.39 18.11
N CYS A 62 -3.23 -2.89 16.88
CA CYS A 62 -3.85 -3.68 15.82
C CYS A 62 -2.86 -4.62 15.13
N TYR A 63 -1.56 -4.35 15.23
CA TYR A 63 -0.49 -5.15 14.67
C TYR A 63 0.75 -5.09 15.57
N ASP A 64 0.84 -6.02 16.52
CA ASP A 64 1.88 -6.05 17.55
C ASP A 64 3.20 -6.64 17.01
N ARG A 65 4.04 -5.76 16.46
CA ARG A 65 5.40 -6.06 16.00
C ARG A 65 6.32 -4.90 16.35
N GLU A 66 7.46 -5.19 16.97
CA GLU A 66 8.42 -4.16 17.40
C GLU A 66 8.89 -3.28 16.25
N TRP A 67 9.20 -3.89 15.09
CA TRP A 67 9.59 -3.12 13.93
C TRP A 67 8.50 -2.14 13.45
N PHE A 68 7.22 -2.53 13.56
CA PHE A 68 6.10 -1.68 13.18
C PHE A 68 5.99 -0.46 14.10
N LYS A 69 6.23 -0.66 15.39
CA LYS A 69 6.19 0.41 16.41
C LYS A 69 7.27 1.48 16.19
N SER A 70 8.34 1.18 15.46
CA SER A 70 9.41 2.14 15.18
C SER A 70 9.04 3.21 14.15
N ALA A 71 7.95 3.04 13.38
CA ALA A 71 7.57 4.01 12.35
C ALA A 71 7.02 5.31 12.96
N PRO A 72 7.49 6.49 12.47
CA PRO A 72 7.02 7.78 12.97
C PRO A 72 5.65 8.20 12.41
N LEU A 73 5.19 7.57 11.34
CA LEU A 73 3.95 7.89 10.62
C LEU A 73 3.31 6.63 10.06
N TYR A 74 1.98 6.62 10.01
CA TYR A 74 1.22 5.56 9.33
C TYR A 74 0.14 6.14 8.45
N ILE A 75 -0.17 5.44 7.36
CA ILE A 75 -1.35 5.71 6.55
C ILE A 75 -2.20 4.44 6.52
N ILE A 76 -3.44 4.54 6.97
CA ILE A 76 -4.43 3.47 6.82
C ILE A 76 -5.10 3.67 5.46
N CYS A 77 -4.94 2.69 4.57
CA CYS A 77 -5.55 2.68 3.26
C CYS A 77 -6.89 1.97 3.35
N MET A 78 -7.97 2.70 3.08
CA MET A 78 -9.34 2.22 3.24
C MET A 78 -10.10 2.27 1.92
N ARG A 79 -11.01 1.34 1.73
CA ARG A 79 -11.99 1.33 0.66
C ARG A 79 -13.31 1.89 1.16
N GLU A 80 -13.86 2.89 0.47
CA GLU A 80 -15.22 3.36 0.68
C GLU A 80 -16.21 2.36 0.06
N VAL A 81 -17.08 1.76 0.88
CA VAL A 81 -17.94 0.63 0.48
C VAL A 81 -18.92 1.02 -0.63
N GLU A 82 -19.59 2.17 -0.49
CA GLU A 82 -20.61 2.63 -1.43
C GLU A 82 -20.05 3.08 -2.79
N LYS A 83 -18.78 3.47 -2.86
CA LYS A 83 -18.13 3.90 -4.10
C LYS A 83 -17.51 2.77 -4.90
N ASN A 84 -17.51 1.56 -4.37
CA ASN A 84 -16.91 0.40 -4.99
C ASN A 84 -17.55 0.10 -6.36
N TRP A 85 -16.73 -0.15 -7.39
CA TRP A 85 -17.21 -0.65 -8.67
C TRP A 85 -17.33 -2.18 -8.62
N ILE A 86 -18.44 -2.68 -9.14
CA ILE A 86 -18.75 -4.11 -9.16
C ILE A 86 -18.91 -4.53 -10.61
N ARG A 87 -18.17 -5.56 -11.03
CA ARG A 87 -18.32 -6.17 -12.34
C ARG A 87 -19.63 -6.95 -12.37
N GLN A 88 -20.50 -6.64 -13.31
CA GLN A 88 -21.87 -7.18 -13.34
C GLN A 88 -21.96 -8.68 -13.58
N GLU A 89 -21.05 -9.23 -14.39
CA GLU A 89 -21.14 -10.65 -14.79
C GLU A 89 -20.88 -11.65 -13.65
N ASP A 90 -19.98 -11.30 -12.70
CA ASP A 90 -19.58 -12.20 -11.62
C ASP A 90 -19.65 -11.55 -10.23
N ASN A 91 -20.20 -10.35 -10.14
CA ASN A 91 -20.30 -9.55 -8.92
C ASN A 91 -18.96 -9.28 -8.22
N LYS A 92 -17.85 -9.34 -8.95
CA LYS A 92 -16.53 -9.09 -8.39
C LYS A 92 -16.36 -7.62 -8.04
N GLN A 93 -16.05 -7.37 -6.77
CA GLN A 93 -15.73 -6.03 -6.26
C GLN A 93 -14.31 -5.64 -6.65
N HIS A 94 -14.12 -4.40 -7.09
CA HIS A 94 -12.83 -3.88 -7.56
C HIS A 94 -12.21 -2.81 -6.65
N GLY A 95 -12.89 -2.37 -5.63
CA GLY A 95 -12.42 -1.29 -4.77
C GLY A 95 -11.09 -1.59 -4.08
N ASP A 96 -10.84 -2.83 -3.65
CA ASP A 96 -9.54 -3.21 -3.07
C ASP A 96 -8.41 -3.15 -4.11
N ILE A 97 -8.71 -3.45 -5.40
CA ILE A 97 -7.77 -3.31 -6.50
C ILE A 97 -7.44 -1.83 -6.70
N ASP A 98 -8.46 -0.96 -6.73
CA ASP A 98 -8.28 0.49 -6.87
C ASP A 98 -7.44 1.06 -5.74
N VAL A 99 -7.73 0.68 -4.48
CA VAL A 99 -6.94 1.08 -3.30
C VAL A 99 -5.50 0.57 -3.41
N ALA A 100 -5.29 -0.66 -3.89
CA ALA A 100 -3.95 -1.23 -4.06
C ALA A 100 -3.13 -0.46 -5.10
N ILE A 101 -3.73 -0.06 -6.23
CA ILE A 101 -3.07 0.77 -7.25
C ILE A 101 -2.61 2.10 -6.63
N ALA A 102 -3.51 2.81 -5.95
CA ALA A 102 -3.20 4.07 -5.31
C ALA A 102 -2.14 3.93 -4.19
N THR A 103 -2.19 2.83 -3.43
CA THR A 103 -1.20 2.55 -2.38
C THR A 103 0.18 2.25 -2.95
N GLU A 104 0.30 1.60 -4.12
CA GLU A 104 1.62 1.41 -4.73
C GLU A 104 2.18 2.74 -5.26
N HIS A 105 1.35 3.65 -5.81
CA HIS A 105 1.75 5.03 -6.11
C HIS A 105 2.32 5.73 -4.87
N LEU A 106 1.67 5.59 -3.71
CA LEU A 106 2.13 6.09 -2.42
C LEU A 106 3.52 5.54 -2.07
N CYS A 107 3.71 4.22 -2.18
CA CYS A 107 4.97 3.55 -1.83
C CYS A 107 6.13 3.97 -2.75
N LEU A 108 5.88 4.15 -4.04
CA LEU A 108 6.86 4.61 -5.01
C LEU A 108 7.24 6.07 -4.76
N ALA A 109 6.26 6.95 -4.50
CA ALA A 109 6.49 8.34 -4.17
C ALA A 109 7.29 8.50 -2.87
N ALA A 110 6.99 7.71 -1.84
CA ALA A 110 7.78 7.68 -0.61
C ALA A 110 9.23 7.26 -0.88
N THR A 111 9.42 6.23 -1.73
CA THR A 111 10.77 5.77 -2.13
C THR A 111 11.56 6.85 -2.86
N GLU A 112 10.90 7.63 -3.72
CA GLU A 112 11.53 8.77 -4.43
C GLU A 112 12.03 9.83 -3.46
N ARG A 113 11.28 10.07 -2.37
CA ARG A 113 11.66 10.98 -1.28
C ARG A 113 12.64 10.38 -0.26
N GLY A 114 13.18 9.18 -0.52
CA GLY A 114 14.12 8.51 0.37
C GLY A 114 13.47 7.90 1.61
N LEU A 115 12.15 7.80 1.63
CA LEU A 115 11.40 7.18 2.72
C LEU A 115 11.17 5.69 2.46
N GLY A 116 11.13 4.91 3.53
CA GLY A 116 10.77 3.50 3.52
C GLY A 116 9.30 3.30 3.84
N THR A 117 8.71 2.29 3.22
CA THR A 117 7.33 1.84 3.47
C THR A 117 7.27 0.33 3.59
N CYS A 118 6.21 -0.17 4.19
CA CYS A 118 5.91 -1.60 4.18
C CYS A 118 4.40 -1.83 4.07
N TRP A 119 3.96 -2.73 3.20
CA TRP A 119 2.58 -3.18 3.15
C TRP A 119 2.27 -4.09 4.33
N VAL A 120 1.31 -3.73 5.17
CA VAL A 120 0.80 -4.54 6.27
C VAL A 120 -0.67 -4.83 6.00
N CYS A 121 -0.98 -6.09 5.69
CA CYS A 121 -2.35 -6.56 5.46
C CYS A 121 -2.84 -7.52 6.56
N ASN A 122 -1.92 -8.09 7.36
CA ASN A 122 -2.27 -9.00 8.46
C ASN A 122 -2.35 -8.21 9.78
N PHE A 123 -3.47 -7.56 10.04
CA PHE A 123 -3.75 -6.81 11.26
C PHE A 123 -5.15 -7.14 11.82
N ASN A 124 -5.42 -6.75 13.05
CA ASN A 124 -6.74 -6.93 13.67
C ASN A 124 -7.74 -5.89 13.13
N VAL A 125 -8.54 -6.28 12.13
CA VAL A 125 -9.53 -5.43 11.46
C VAL A 125 -10.61 -4.94 12.42
N ALA A 126 -11.12 -5.82 13.30
CA ALA A 126 -12.18 -5.47 14.26
C ALA A 126 -11.70 -4.36 15.20
N LYS A 127 -10.51 -4.54 15.79
CA LYS A 127 -9.91 -3.54 16.68
C LYS A 127 -9.62 -2.23 15.97
N LEU A 128 -9.18 -2.26 14.71
CA LEU A 128 -8.94 -1.06 13.91
C LEU A 128 -10.23 -0.28 13.68
N LYS A 129 -11.31 -0.95 13.28
CA LYS A 129 -12.63 -0.33 13.07
C LYS A 129 -13.19 0.29 14.36
N GLU A 130 -13.07 -0.42 15.48
CA GLU A 130 -13.48 0.08 16.79
C GLU A 130 -12.69 1.33 17.19
N THR A 131 -11.38 1.34 16.94
CA THR A 131 -10.49 2.43 17.33
C THR A 131 -10.70 3.69 16.49
N PHE A 132 -10.86 3.56 15.17
CA PHE A 132 -10.90 4.69 14.24
C PHE A 132 -12.29 5.03 13.70
N LEU A 133 -13.34 4.28 14.06
CA LEU A 133 -14.76 4.57 13.85
C LEU A 133 -15.17 4.93 12.40
N TYR A 134 -14.53 4.34 11.40
CA TYR A 134 -14.93 4.48 10.00
C TYR A 134 -15.94 3.38 9.62
N SER A 135 -17.23 3.65 9.76
CA SER A 135 -18.31 2.70 9.51
C SER A 135 -18.59 2.46 8.02
N ASP A 136 -18.28 3.45 7.19
CA ASP A 136 -18.51 3.46 5.74
C ASP A 136 -17.31 2.96 4.92
N CYS A 137 -16.24 2.56 5.60
CA CYS A 137 -14.99 2.13 4.97
C CYS A 137 -14.53 0.75 5.46
N GLU A 138 -13.88 0.02 4.55
CA GLU A 138 -13.17 -1.22 4.86
C GLU A 138 -11.65 -1.00 4.80
N PRO A 139 -10.90 -1.34 5.85
CA PRO A 139 -9.45 -1.23 5.83
C PRO A 139 -8.82 -2.30 4.93
N VAL A 140 -7.97 -1.86 4.00
CA VAL A 140 -7.27 -2.73 3.04
C VAL A 140 -5.84 -2.99 3.46
N ALA A 141 -5.12 -1.94 3.86
CA ALA A 141 -3.74 -2.03 4.29
C ALA A 141 -3.38 -0.93 5.29
N ILE A 142 -2.32 -1.16 6.07
CA ILE A 142 -1.65 -0.13 6.86
C ILE A 142 -0.25 0.04 6.32
N ILE A 143 0.14 1.28 6.03
CA ILE A 143 1.47 1.62 5.51
C ILE A 143 2.23 2.43 6.55
N PRO A 144 3.16 1.82 7.32
CA PRO A 144 4.16 2.57 8.09
C PRO A 144 5.09 3.31 7.13
N ILE A 145 5.45 4.55 7.45
CA ILE A 145 6.31 5.42 6.65
C ILE A 145 7.32 6.10 7.57
N GLY A 146 8.57 6.15 7.14
CA GLY A 146 9.63 6.84 7.84
C GLY A 146 10.97 6.72 7.12
N HIS A 147 12.01 7.33 7.68
CA HIS A 147 13.38 7.18 7.19
C HIS A 147 13.93 5.81 7.64
N PRO A 148 14.27 4.89 6.71
CA PRO A 148 14.93 3.65 7.09
C PRO A 148 16.28 3.96 7.74
N VAL A 149 16.64 3.22 8.78
CA VAL A 149 17.99 3.30 9.34
C VAL A 149 18.99 2.52 8.48
N ASP A 150 20.29 2.84 8.58
CA ASP A 150 21.35 2.23 7.74
C ASP A 150 21.39 0.70 7.86
N ASP A 151 21.10 0.16 9.04
CA ASP A 151 21.03 -1.27 9.30
C ASP A 151 19.60 -1.86 9.12
N CYS A 152 18.71 -1.16 8.43
CA CYS A 152 17.38 -1.67 8.12
C CYS A 152 17.50 -2.95 7.28
N PRO A 153 16.90 -4.08 7.72
CA PRO A 153 17.00 -5.33 6.97
C PRO A 153 16.43 -5.18 5.55
N MET A 154 17.25 -5.40 4.55
CA MET A 154 16.86 -5.36 3.15
C MET A 154 17.11 -6.76 2.54
N ASN A 155 16.00 -7.48 2.36
CA ASN A 155 16.08 -8.79 1.70
C ASN A 155 16.33 -8.62 0.20
N GLU A 156 17.06 -9.58 -0.38
CA GLU A 156 17.22 -9.67 -1.82
C GLU A 156 15.84 -9.66 -2.51
N LYS A 157 15.70 -8.82 -3.51
CA LYS A 157 14.46 -8.71 -4.28
C LYS A 157 14.37 -9.81 -5.34
N LYS A 158 13.98 -11.00 -4.92
CA LYS A 158 13.74 -12.11 -5.86
C LYS A 158 12.48 -11.84 -6.68
N ARG A 159 12.56 -11.98 -7.98
CA ARG A 159 11.45 -11.89 -8.92
C ARG A 159 11.52 -13.07 -9.89
N LYS A 160 10.36 -13.52 -10.35
CA LYS A 160 10.29 -14.50 -11.43
C LYS A 160 10.92 -13.91 -12.69
N PRO A 161 11.55 -14.73 -13.53
CA PRO A 161 11.93 -14.35 -14.89
C PRO A 161 10.71 -13.80 -15.65
N LEU A 162 10.97 -12.92 -16.63
CA LEU A 162 9.87 -12.31 -17.39
C LEU A 162 9.01 -13.37 -18.10
N GLU A 163 9.65 -14.40 -18.62
CA GLU A 163 9.05 -15.50 -19.37
C GLU A 163 8.06 -16.35 -18.55
N GLU A 164 8.20 -16.33 -17.22
CA GLU A 164 7.25 -17.04 -16.33
C GLU A 164 5.98 -16.23 -16.01
N ILE A 165 5.92 -14.96 -16.37
CA ILE A 165 4.81 -14.07 -16.04
C ILE A 165 4.09 -13.50 -17.26
N ILE A 166 4.52 -13.89 -18.47
CA ILE A 166 3.91 -13.47 -19.73
C ILE A 166 3.59 -14.68 -20.59
N ASP A 167 2.45 -14.63 -21.25
CA ASP A 167 2.09 -15.52 -22.36
C ASP A 167 1.81 -14.67 -23.59
N ILE A 168 2.36 -15.06 -24.74
CA ILE A 168 2.15 -14.38 -26.01
C ILE A 168 1.29 -15.27 -26.91
N ILE A 169 0.07 -14.84 -27.18
CA ILE A 169 -0.87 -15.60 -28.01
C ILE A 169 -0.84 -15.04 -29.44
N TYR A 170 -0.24 -15.78 -30.34
CA TYR A 170 -0.22 -15.46 -31.79
C TYR A 170 -1.42 -16.05 -32.55
N SER A 171 -2.03 -17.15 -32.04
CA SER A 171 -3.17 -17.83 -32.63
C SER A 171 -3.93 -18.61 -31.56
N LEU A 172 -5.27 -18.59 -31.59
CA LEU A 172 -6.12 -19.36 -30.67
C LEU A 172 -6.05 -20.87 -30.88
N SER A 173 -5.50 -21.34 -32.03
CA SER A 173 -5.34 -22.77 -32.32
C SER A 173 -4.21 -23.45 -31.53
N THR A 174 -3.43 -22.72 -30.73
CA THR A 174 -2.23 -23.21 -30.04
C THR A 174 -2.39 -23.34 -28.52
N ILE A 175 -3.58 -23.18 -27.98
CA ILE A 175 -3.81 -23.40 -26.54
C ILE A 175 -3.98 -24.89 -26.30
N SER A 176 -2.87 -25.61 -26.20
CA SER A 176 -2.84 -26.95 -25.61
C SER A 176 -2.95 -26.81 -24.11
N VAL A 177 -4.10 -27.13 -23.55
CA VAL A 177 -4.23 -27.25 -22.07
C VAL A 177 -3.41 -28.48 -21.70
N VAL A 178 -2.22 -28.23 -21.13
CA VAL A 178 -1.44 -29.27 -20.44
C VAL A 178 -2.09 -29.48 -19.08
N TYR A 179 -2.80 -30.62 -18.93
CA TYR A 179 -3.31 -31.09 -17.64
C TYR A 179 -2.20 -31.67 -16.80
#